data_78c41f3c4d1a2ad02ac5d2ca895a76b2
#
_entry.id   78c41f3c4d1a2ad02ac5d2ca895a76b2
#
_cell.length_a   1.000
_cell.length_b   1.000
_cell.length_c   1.000
_cell.angle_alpha   90.00
_cell.angle_beta   90.00
_cell.angle_gamma   90.00
#
_symmetry.space_group_name_H-M   'P 1'
#
loop_
_entity.id
_entity.type
_entity.pdbx_description
1 polymer ?
#
loop_
_entity_poly.entity_id
_entity_poly.type
_entity_poly.pdbx_seq_one_letter_code
_entity_poly.pdbx_strand_id
1 'polypeptide(L)' 'MPKKFVIQWQDQFFRWHQYQVQHGHTSTHRTAQTRATSTGKRHRIVDENGSLVDLFNP' A
#
# COMPACT_ATOMS: atom_id res chain seq x y z
N MET A 1 -3.63 20.61 2.73
CA MET A 1 -2.71 19.85 3.59
C MET A 1 -2.31 18.57 2.88
N PRO A 2 -1.04 18.15 2.98
CA PRO A 2 -0.64 16.91 2.33
C PRO A 2 -1.34 15.71 2.97
N LYS A 3 -1.86 14.84 2.12
CA LYS A 3 -2.45 13.60 2.57
C LYS A 3 -1.37 12.55 2.82
N LYS A 4 -1.57 11.77 3.84
CA LYS A 4 -0.67 10.69 4.21
C LYS A 4 -1.25 9.38 3.70
N PHE A 5 -0.44 8.61 2.99
CA PHE A 5 -0.82 7.29 2.47
C PHE A 5 0.10 6.25 3.05
N VAL A 6 -0.46 5.17 3.56
CA VAL A 6 0.30 4.08 4.14
C VAL A 6 0.20 2.88 3.20
N ILE A 7 1.35 2.40 2.74
CA ILE A 7 1.41 1.19 1.93
C ILE A 7 1.57 0.01 2.88
N GLN A 8 0.70 -0.97 2.74
CA GLN A 8 0.72 -2.19 3.54
C GLN A 8 0.82 -3.40 2.63
N TRP A 9 1.46 -4.46 3.11
CA TRP A 9 1.56 -5.73 2.40
C TRP A 9 0.98 -6.85 3.26
N GLN A 10 0.46 -7.88 2.62
CA GLN A 10 -0.17 -9.01 3.30
C GLN A 10 0.78 -10.20 3.33
N ASP A 11 0.98 -10.78 4.52
CA ASP A 11 1.83 -11.94 4.67
C ASP A 11 1.06 -13.23 4.37
N GLN A 12 1.73 -14.38 4.47
CA GLN A 12 1.16 -15.69 4.17
C GLN A 12 0.05 -16.09 5.14
N PHE A 13 -0.07 -15.40 6.29
CA PHE A 13 -1.13 -15.65 7.27
C PHE A 13 -2.26 -14.63 7.16
N PHE A 14 -2.32 -13.88 6.05
CA PHE A 14 -3.33 -12.86 5.76
C PHE A 14 -3.30 -11.67 6.72
N ARG A 15 -2.15 -11.41 7.32
CA ARG A 15 -1.96 -10.24 8.18
C ARG A 15 -1.32 -9.11 7.39
N TRP A 16 -1.77 -7.88 7.68
CA TRP A 16 -1.24 -6.71 7.01
C TRP A 16 -0.10 -6.08 7.80
N HIS A 17 0.96 -5.70 7.08
CA HIS A 17 2.14 -5.06 7.67
C HIS A 17 2.41 -3.74 6.96
N GLN A 18 2.81 -2.73 7.72
CA GLN A 18 3.18 -1.44 7.14
C GLN A 18 4.51 -1.59 6.40
N TYR A 19 4.53 -1.13 5.15
CA TYR A 19 5.76 -1.09 4.36
C TYR A 19 6.37 0.30 4.35
N GLN A 20 5.58 1.32 3.95
CA GLN A 20 6.09 2.67 3.77
C GLN A 20 4.95 3.67 3.84
N VAL A 21 5.27 4.88 4.32
CA VAL A 21 4.36 6.01 4.33
C VAL A 21 4.82 7.00 3.26
N GLN A 22 3.91 7.43 2.39
CA GLN A 22 4.19 8.41 1.36
C GLN A 22 3.09 9.46 1.33
N HIS A 23 3.39 10.61 0.70
CA HIS A 23 2.44 11.73 0.65
C HIS A 23 1.90 11.99 -0.75
N GLY A 24 2.56 11.50 -1.80
CA GLY A 24 2.12 11.68 -3.17
C GLY A 24 1.20 10.56 -3.63
N HIS A 25 0.01 10.90 -4.13
CA HIS A 25 -0.96 9.89 -4.55
C HIS A 25 -0.44 9.01 -5.68
N THR A 26 0.07 9.63 -6.77
CA THR A 26 0.55 8.89 -7.94
C THR A 26 1.78 8.05 -7.60
N SER A 27 2.75 8.61 -6.87
CA SER A 27 3.95 7.87 -6.51
C SER A 27 3.66 6.74 -5.55
N THR A 28 2.69 6.91 -4.65
CA THR A 28 2.27 5.87 -3.73
C THR A 28 1.65 4.70 -4.49
N HIS A 29 0.79 4.97 -5.47
CA HIS A 29 0.17 3.94 -6.30
C HIS A 29 1.23 3.16 -7.07
N ARG A 30 2.18 3.86 -7.69
CA ARG A 30 3.25 3.23 -8.46
C ARG A 30 4.10 2.33 -7.57
N THR A 31 4.46 2.79 -6.39
CA THR A 31 5.27 2.02 -5.46
C THR A 31 4.54 0.75 -5.03
N ALA A 32 3.27 0.88 -4.64
CA ALA A 32 2.48 -0.27 -4.20
C ALA A 32 2.32 -1.30 -5.32
N GLN A 33 2.03 -0.85 -6.53
CA GLN A 33 1.87 -1.75 -7.67
C GLN A 33 3.17 -2.48 -8.02
N THR A 34 4.29 -1.75 -8.04
CA THR A 34 5.60 -2.32 -8.32
C THR A 34 5.97 -3.36 -7.27
N ARG A 35 5.72 -3.05 -6.00
CA ARG A 35 6.02 -3.98 -4.92
C ARG A 35 5.14 -5.22 -4.99
N ALA A 36 3.85 -5.07 -5.29
CA ALA A 36 2.95 -6.21 -5.41
C ALA A 36 3.44 -7.17 -6.50
N THR A 37 3.86 -6.63 -7.64
CA THR A 37 4.37 -7.44 -8.74
C THR A 37 5.70 -8.11 -8.38
N SER A 38 6.65 -7.37 -7.81
CA SER A 38 8.00 -7.89 -7.57
C SER A 38 8.06 -8.86 -6.40
N THR A 39 7.21 -8.69 -5.38
CA THR A 39 7.22 -9.57 -4.21
C THR A 39 6.23 -10.73 -4.32
N GLY A 40 5.27 -10.64 -5.25
CA GLY A 40 4.21 -11.62 -5.36
C GLY A 40 3.23 -11.59 -4.19
N LYS A 41 3.19 -10.48 -3.44
CA LYS A 41 2.32 -10.32 -2.29
C LYS A 41 1.29 -9.24 -2.55
N ARG A 42 0.10 -9.40 -1.93
CA ARG A 42 -0.94 -8.40 -2.03
C ARG A 42 -0.51 -7.14 -1.27
N HIS A 43 -0.75 -5.99 -1.89
CA HIS A 43 -0.47 -4.69 -1.27
C HIS A 43 -1.73 -3.86 -1.27
N ARG A 44 -1.85 -2.95 -0.31
CA ARG A 44 -2.95 -1.99 -0.27
C ARG A 44 -2.43 -0.65 0.21
N ILE A 45 -3.20 0.38 -0.11
CA ILE A 45 -2.95 1.74 0.37
C ILE A 45 -4.12 2.13 1.25
N VAL A 46 -3.82 2.61 2.45
CA VAL A 46 -4.83 3.19 3.34
C VAL A 46 -4.44 4.65 3.61
N ASP A 47 -5.45 5.48 3.85
CA ASP A 47 -5.22 6.88 4.14
C ASP A 47 -4.98 7.10 5.65
N GLU A 48 -4.85 8.35 6.04
CA GLU A 48 -4.58 8.73 7.43
C GLU A 48 -5.70 8.35 8.39
N ASN A 49 -6.91 8.12 7.87
CA ASN A 49 -8.06 7.69 8.66
C ASN A 49 -8.23 6.17 8.69
N GLY A 50 -7.33 5.43 8.04
CA GLY A 50 -7.41 3.98 7.97
C GLY A 50 -8.36 3.47 6.89
N SER A 51 -8.86 4.36 6.03
CA SER A 51 -9.77 3.97 4.94
C SER A 51 -8.98 3.42 3.77
N LEU A 52 -9.51 2.37 3.16
CA LEU A 52 -8.87 1.76 1.99
C LEU A 52 -8.93 2.72 0.80
N VAL A 53 -7.76 3.03 0.24
CA VAL A 53 -7.64 3.85 -0.96
C VAL A 53 -7.59 2.97 -2.20
N ASP A 54 -6.77 1.93 -2.18
CA ASP A 54 -6.64 1.00 -3.31
C ASP A 54 -6.05 -0.33 -2.87
N LEU A 55 -6.26 -1.35 -3.70
CA LEU A 55 -5.78 -2.71 -3.45
C LEU A 55 -5.07 -3.22 -4.71
N PHE A 56 -3.89 -3.79 -4.52
CA PHE A 56 -3.07 -4.31 -5.62
C PHE A 56 -2.80 -5.80 -5.41
N ASN A 57 -3.25 -6.60 -6.36
CA ASN A 57 -2.91 -8.02 -6.39
C ASN A 57 -1.63 -8.22 -7.19
N PRO A 58 -0.83 -9.23 -6.83
CA PRO A 58 0.40 -9.52 -7.57
C PRO A 58 0.14 -9.95 -9.01
#